data_5832e47410f15b18e014052bfe0329c7
#
_entry.id   5832e47410f15b18e014052bfe0329c7
#
_cell.length_a   1.000
_cell.length_b   1.000
_cell.length_c   1.000
_cell.angle_alpha   90.00
_cell.angle_beta   90.00
_cell.angle_gamma   90.00
#
_symmetry.space_group_name_H-M   'P 1'
#
loop_
_entity.id
_entity.type
_entity.pdbx_description
1 polymer ?
#
loop_
_entity_poly.entity_id
_entity_poly.type
_entity_poly.pdbx_seq_one_letter_code
_entity_poly.pdbx_strand_id
1 'polypeptide(L)'
;MLVIAFFNIKFWHLCSYFLYGAIILLLIWVSIYGIKVSGSQRWINLYFLALQPSELMKIGIILCLSKYYHRISFEKVNSFLSISVALTIILIPIIFVLSQPDLGTSILIATSGLIILWLGGVKIKYFFISFITFLISLPFIITFLEPYQKLRILTFLDPDRDPLGAGYQIIQSKIAIGSGGFSGKGFLQGTQSYLDFLPEKHTDFIF
;
A
#
# COMPACT_ATOMS: atom_id res chain seq x y z
N MET A 1 -11.41 -12.94 -9.68
CA MET A 1 -10.84 -14.07 -8.91
C MET A 1 -10.90 -15.38 -9.72
N LEU A 2 -12.06 -15.89 -10.12
CA LEU A 2 -12.19 -17.19 -10.82
C LEU A 2 -11.33 -17.29 -12.10
N VAL A 3 -11.33 -16.27 -12.96
CA VAL A 3 -10.53 -16.27 -14.20
C VAL A 3 -9.02 -16.43 -13.93
N ILE A 4 -8.52 -15.78 -12.88
CA ILE A 4 -7.09 -15.84 -12.50
C ILE A 4 -6.69 -17.25 -12.03
N ALA A 5 -7.60 -17.98 -11.38
CA ALA A 5 -7.37 -19.32 -10.87
C ALA A 5 -7.21 -20.38 -11.98
N PHE A 6 -7.71 -20.12 -13.18
CA PHE A 6 -7.55 -21.03 -14.32
C PHE A 6 -6.18 -20.96 -14.99
N PHE A 7 -5.41 -19.89 -14.76
CA PHE A 7 -4.08 -19.78 -15.34
C PHE A 7 -3.06 -20.62 -14.58
N ASN A 8 -2.26 -21.39 -15.32
CA ASN A 8 -1.18 -22.17 -14.73
C ASN A 8 -0.14 -21.26 -14.06
N ILE A 9 0.37 -21.68 -12.90
CA ILE A 9 1.40 -20.95 -12.16
C ILE A 9 2.65 -20.64 -12.99
N LYS A 10 2.97 -21.51 -13.96
CA LYS A 10 4.07 -21.31 -14.93
C LYS A 10 3.88 -20.05 -15.78
N PHE A 11 2.63 -19.73 -16.13
CA PHE A 11 2.30 -18.51 -16.88
C PHE A 11 2.64 -17.26 -16.05
N TRP A 12 2.21 -17.22 -14.79
CA TRP A 12 2.51 -16.10 -13.89
C TRP A 12 4.01 -15.96 -13.65
N HIS A 13 4.70 -17.08 -13.49
CA HIS A 13 6.15 -17.08 -13.37
C HIS A 13 6.85 -16.54 -14.63
N LEU A 14 6.36 -16.87 -15.82
CA LEU A 14 6.93 -16.34 -17.07
C LEU A 14 6.73 -14.83 -17.18
N CYS A 15 5.52 -14.35 -16.92
CA CYS A 15 5.12 -12.95 -17.11
C CYS A 15 5.55 -12.01 -15.99
N SER A 16 6.05 -12.50 -14.84
CA SER A 16 6.24 -11.69 -13.63
C SER A 16 7.14 -10.47 -13.82
N TYR A 17 8.29 -10.58 -14.52
CA TYR A 17 9.17 -9.42 -14.76
C TYR A 17 8.55 -8.45 -15.77
N PHE A 18 7.84 -8.97 -16.76
CA PHE A 18 7.13 -8.15 -17.74
C PHE A 18 6.00 -7.36 -17.07
N LEU A 19 5.21 -8.02 -16.21
CA LEU A 19 4.14 -7.37 -15.46
C LEU A 19 4.70 -6.28 -14.54
N TYR A 20 5.76 -6.57 -13.80
CA TYR A 20 6.41 -5.58 -12.94
C TYR A 20 6.87 -4.36 -13.76
N GLY A 21 7.57 -4.57 -14.87
CA GLY A 21 8.02 -3.49 -15.75
C GLY A 21 6.87 -2.69 -16.35
N ALA A 22 5.80 -3.36 -16.80
CA ALA A 22 4.61 -2.70 -17.33
C ALA A 22 3.93 -1.82 -16.28
N ILE A 23 3.84 -2.30 -15.02
CA ILE A 23 3.25 -1.51 -13.94
C ILE A 23 4.15 -0.31 -13.58
N ILE A 24 5.48 -0.45 -13.59
CA ILE A 24 6.38 0.70 -13.42
C ILE A 24 6.14 1.75 -14.51
N LEU A 25 6.01 1.34 -15.77
CA LEU A 25 5.69 2.27 -16.86
C LEU A 25 4.34 2.97 -16.63
N LEU A 26 3.32 2.26 -16.12
CA LEU A 26 2.05 2.86 -15.75
C LEU A 26 2.19 3.85 -14.57
N LEU A 27 3.04 3.58 -13.58
CA LEU A 27 3.32 4.52 -12.49
C LEU A 27 3.99 5.79 -13.01
N ILE A 28 4.95 5.67 -13.93
CA ILE A 28 5.57 6.83 -14.59
C ILE A 28 4.54 7.61 -15.40
N TRP A 29 3.71 6.91 -16.18
CA TRP A 29 2.63 7.54 -16.96
C TRP A 29 1.69 8.34 -16.07
N VAL A 30 1.23 7.78 -14.95
CA VAL A 30 0.34 8.46 -14.02
C VAL A 30 0.99 9.68 -13.38
N SER A 31 2.28 9.62 -13.08
CA SER A 31 2.99 10.77 -12.51
C SER A 31 3.01 11.97 -13.46
N ILE A 32 2.90 11.73 -14.79
CA ILE A 32 2.94 12.79 -15.82
C ILE A 32 1.52 13.17 -16.27
N TYR A 33 0.67 12.18 -16.56
CA TYR A 33 -0.63 12.35 -17.23
C TYR A 33 -1.84 11.93 -16.39
N GLY A 34 -1.66 11.51 -15.16
CA GLY A 34 -2.74 11.03 -14.30
C GLY A 34 -3.74 12.13 -13.93
N ILE A 35 -4.96 11.70 -13.57
CA ILE A 35 -6.01 12.61 -13.13
C ILE A 35 -5.78 12.97 -11.66
N LYS A 36 -5.92 14.26 -11.36
CA LYS A 36 -5.87 14.77 -9.99
C LYS A 36 -7.22 14.56 -9.31
N VAL A 37 -7.24 13.70 -8.28
CA VAL A 37 -8.40 13.48 -7.42
C VAL A 37 -7.98 13.78 -5.99
N SER A 38 -8.72 14.64 -5.29
CA SER A 38 -8.44 15.04 -3.91
C SER A 38 -7.00 15.52 -3.68
N GLY A 39 -6.44 16.27 -4.64
CA GLY A 39 -5.11 16.87 -4.54
C GLY A 39 -3.94 15.94 -4.91
N SER A 40 -4.18 14.69 -5.30
CA SER A 40 -3.15 13.75 -5.71
C SER A 40 -3.42 13.14 -7.09
N GLN A 41 -2.35 12.91 -7.85
CA GLN A 41 -2.39 12.40 -9.21
C GLN A 41 -2.07 10.92 -9.23
N ARG A 42 -3.11 10.05 -9.15
CA ARG A 42 -2.95 8.61 -8.91
C ARG A 42 -3.76 7.72 -9.85
N TRP A 43 -4.71 8.29 -10.61
CA TRP A 43 -5.71 7.54 -11.34
C TRP A 43 -5.57 7.64 -12.84
N ILE A 44 -5.82 6.52 -13.53
CA ILE A 44 -6.03 6.45 -14.98
C ILE A 44 -7.51 6.23 -15.23
N ASN A 45 -8.15 7.12 -16.00
CA ASN A 45 -9.52 6.90 -16.41
C ASN A 45 -9.55 6.04 -17.69
N LEU A 46 -10.17 4.88 -17.59
CA LEU A 46 -10.40 3.94 -18.70
C LEU A 46 -11.85 3.98 -19.18
N TYR A 47 -12.51 5.14 -19.15
CA TYR A 47 -13.92 5.39 -19.47
C TYR A 47 -14.91 4.67 -18.56
N PHE A 48 -14.76 3.38 -18.29
CA PHE A 48 -15.65 2.56 -17.48
C PHE A 48 -15.11 2.29 -16.07
N LEU A 49 -13.80 2.44 -15.89
CA LEU A 49 -13.11 2.11 -14.64
C LEU A 49 -11.99 3.12 -14.39
N ALA A 50 -11.86 3.56 -13.14
CA ALA A 50 -10.68 4.26 -12.69
C ALA A 50 -9.66 3.23 -12.19
N LEU A 51 -8.49 3.16 -12.86
CA LEU A 51 -7.42 2.25 -12.50
C LEU A 51 -6.34 2.99 -11.71
N GLN A 52 -5.94 2.43 -10.57
CA GLN A 52 -4.80 2.92 -9.80
C GLN A 52 -3.63 1.94 -9.95
N PRO A 53 -2.55 2.31 -10.68
CA PRO A 53 -1.44 1.39 -10.93
C PRO A 53 -0.70 0.94 -9.68
N SER A 54 -0.67 1.74 -8.62
CA SER A 54 -0.06 1.37 -7.35
C SER A 54 -0.78 0.18 -6.66
N GLU A 55 -2.08 -0.02 -6.92
CA GLU A 55 -2.81 -1.20 -6.45
C GLU A 55 -2.32 -2.48 -7.15
N LEU A 56 -2.07 -2.40 -8.45
CA LEU A 56 -1.51 -3.51 -9.22
C LEU A 56 -0.06 -3.80 -8.83
N MET A 57 0.69 -2.78 -8.39
CA MET A 57 2.09 -2.93 -8.01
C MET A 57 2.26 -3.86 -6.81
N LYS A 58 1.31 -3.93 -5.88
CA LYS A 58 1.36 -4.89 -4.77
C LYS A 58 1.44 -6.34 -5.27
N ILE A 59 0.70 -6.66 -6.32
CA ILE A 59 0.74 -7.99 -6.96
C ILE A 59 2.03 -8.13 -7.79
N GLY A 60 2.38 -7.11 -8.56
CA GLY A 60 3.58 -7.09 -9.41
C GLY A 60 4.87 -7.35 -8.64
N ILE A 61 5.03 -6.73 -7.46
CA ILE A 61 6.21 -6.90 -6.61
C ILE A 61 6.30 -8.31 -6.02
N ILE A 62 5.17 -8.88 -5.58
CA ILE A 62 5.12 -10.26 -5.07
C ILE A 62 5.57 -11.25 -6.16
N LEU A 63 5.03 -11.15 -7.37
CA LEU A 63 5.39 -12.02 -8.48
C LEU A 63 6.85 -11.85 -8.91
N CYS A 64 7.33 -10.61 -8.98
CA CYS A 64 8.70 -10.30 -9.38
C CYS A 64 9.72 -10.85 -8.38
N LEU A 65 9.55 -10.58 -7.09
CA LEU A 65 10.44 -11.05 -6.04
C LEU A 65 10.37 -12.57 -5.87
N SER A 66 9.19 -13.18 -5.95
CA SER A 66 9.04 -14.64 -5.89
C SER A 66 9.83 -15.33 -7.02
N LYS A 67 9.76 -14.79 -8.24
CA LYS A 67 10.57 -15.31 -9.37
C LYS A 67 12.06 -15.07 -9.15
N TYR A 68 12.44 -13.92 -8.61
CA TYR A 68 13.82 -13.59 -8.32
C TYR A 68 14.42 -14.60 -7.34
N TYR A 69 13.77 -14.84 -6.19
CA TYR A 69 14.24 -15.79 -5.19
C TYR A 69 14.16 -17.24 -5.64
N HIS A 70 13.21 -17.60 -6.49
CA HIS A 70 13.16 -18.95 -7.08
C HIS A 70 14.39 -19.29 -7.93
N ARG A 71 15.07 -18.29 -8.50
CA ARG A 71 16.28 -18.48 -9.33
C ARG A 71 17.59 -18.46 -8.54
N ILE A 72 17.57 -17.99 -7.32
CA ILE A 72 18.78 -17.86 -6.50
C ILE A 72 18.98 -19.14 -5.69
N SER A 73 20.21 -19.67 -5.66
CA SER A 73 20.55 -20.77 -4.74
C SER A 73 20.46 -20.30 -3.30
N PHE A 74 19.99 -21.18 -2.42
CA PHE A 74 19.77 -20.88 -1.00
C PHE A 74 21.00 -20.29 -0.31
N GLU A 75 22.19 -20.72 -0.68
CA GLU A 75 23.46 -20.20 -0.16
C GLU A 75 23.68 -18.71 -0.49
N LYS A 76 23.18 -18.24 -1.65
CA LYS A 76 23.38 -16.87 -2.14
C LYS A 76 22.28 -15.91 -1.72
N VAL A 77 21.16 -16.39 -1.14
CA VAL A 77 20.03 -15.55 -0.72
C VAL A 77 20.48 -14.40 0.20
N ASN A 78 21.41 -14.69 1.12
CA ASN A 78 21.90 -13.72 2.09
C ASN A 78 23.16 -12.96 1.62
N SER A 79 23.54 -13.04 0.35
CA SER A 79 24.62 -12.24 -0.20
C SER A 79 24.21 -10.77 -0.30
N PHE A 80 25.18 -9.86 -0.17
CA PHE A 80 24.93 -8.42 -0.30
C PHE A 80 24.27 -8.08 -1.64
N LEU A 81 24.75 -8.67 -2.73
CA LEU A 81 24.19 -8.44 -4.06
C LEU A 81 22.72 -8.88 -4.16
N SER A 82 22.40 -10.06 -3.62
CA SER A 82 21.03 -10.58 -3.67
C SER A 82 20.05 -9.68 -2.91
N ILE A 83 20.44 -9.25 -1.72
CA ILE A 83 19.60 -8.36 -0.89
C ILE A 83 19.50 -6.98 -1.55
N SER A 84 20.58 -6.43 -2.10
CA SER A 84 20.55 -5.12 -2.78
C SER A 84 19.64 -5.11 -4.00
N VAL A 85 19.68 -6.16 -4.83
CA VAL A 85 18.76 -6.27 -5.98
C VAL A 85 17.31 -6.35 -5.52
N ALA A 86 17.01 -7.18 -4.51
CA ALA A 86 15.66 -7.29 -3.97
C ALA A 86 15.17 -5.96 -3.38
N LEU A 87 16.02 -5.24 -2.63
CA LEU A 87 15.69 -3.92 -2.12
C LEU A 87 15.46 -2.90 -3.25
N THR A 88 16.24 -2.95 -4.33
CA THR A 88 16.02 -2.08 -5.49
C THR A 88 14.67 -2.33 -6.13
N ILE A 89 14.26 -3.59 -6.28
CA ILE A 89 12.92 -3.97 -6.78
C ILE A 89 11.81 -3.39 -5.88
N ILE A 90 12.02 -3.33 -4.58
CA ILE A 90 11.06 -2.75 -3.62
C ILE A 90 11.08 -1.23 -3.67
N LEU A 91 12.26 -0.60 -3.68
CA LEU A 91 12.41 0.84 -3.53
C LEU A 91 11.96 1.63 -4.76
N ILE A 92 12.18 1.11 -5.97
CA ILE A 92 11.78 1.79 -7.20
C ILE A 92 10.29 2.16 -7.20
N PRO A 93 9.34 1.23 -7.04
CA PRO A 93 7.92 1.60 -7.01
C PRO A 93 7.56 2.48 -5.82
N ILE A 94 8.19 2.29 -4.66
CA ILE A 94 7.94 3.12 -3.48
C ILE A 94 8.26 4.59 -3.77
N ILE A 95 9.39 4.89 -4.42
CA ILE A 95 9.77 6.27 -4.77
C ILE A 95 8.71 6.91 -5.67
N PHE A 96 8.22 6.19 -6.68
CA PHE A 96 7.15 6.71 -7.56
C PHE A 96 5.84 6.92 -6.81
N VAL A 97 5.46 6.01 -5.91
CA VAL A 97 4.21 6.13 -5.14
C VAL A 97 4.30 7.24 -4.10
N LEU A 98 5.47 7.45 -3.48
CA LEU A 98 5.71 8.57 -2.57
C LEU A 98 5.65 9.92 -3.29
N SER A 99 6.12 10.00 -4.55
CA SER A 99 5.99 11.22 -5.36
C SER A 99 4.53 11.55 -5.70
N GLN A 100 3.60 10.58 -5.60
CA GLN A 100 2.16 10.74 -5.76
C GLN A 100 1.42 11.02 -4.43
N PRO A 101 2.06 11.57 -3.42
CA PRO A 101 1.79 11.66 -1.97
C PRO A 101 0.91 10.53 -1.40
N ASP A 102 1.25 9.27 -1.68
CA ASP A 102 0.50 8.08 -1.21
C ASP A 102 1.33 7.24 -0.22
N LEU A 103 1.36 7.68 1.03
CA LEU A 103 2.07 6.97 2.10
C LEU A 103 1.46 5.60 2.40
N GLY A 104 0.13 5.49 2.39
CA GLY A 104 -0.56 4.24 2.72
C GLY A 104 -0.17 3.11 1.76
N THR A 105 -0.30 3.33 0.46
CA THR A 105 0.04 2.34 -0.55
C THR A 105 1.55 2.06 -0.59
N SER A 106 2.41 3.06 -0.36
CA SER A 106 3.86 2.85 -0.30
C SER A 106 4.26 1.92 0.85
N ILE A 107 3.63 2.05 2.02
CA ILE A 107 3.84 1.15 3.17
C ILE A 107 3.37 -0.27 2.84
N LEU A 108 2.21 -0.42 2.18
CA LEU A 108 1.71 -1.74 1.78
C LEU A 108 2.63 -2.43 0.76
N ILE A 109 3.18 -1.70 -0.21
CA ILE A 109 4.17 -2.20 -1.17
C ILE A 109 5.45 -2.63 -0.43
N ALA A 110 5.97 -1.79 0.47
CA ALA A 110 7.14 -2.10 1.29
C ALA A 110 6.92 -3.37 2.11
N THR A 111 5.81 -3.45 2.83
CA THR A 111 5.47 -4.59 3.67
C THR A 111 5.33 -5.87 2.85
N SER A 112 4.65 -5.82 1.70
CA SER A 112 4.51 -6.96 0.79
C SER A 112 5.88 -7.45 0.30
N GLY A 113 6.77 -6.53 -0.07
CA GLY A 113 8.13 -6.86 -0.47
C GLY A 113 8.95 -7.49 0.65
N LEU A 114 8.91 -6.92 1.86
CA LEU A 114 9.63 -7.45 3.03
C LEU A 114 9.15 -8.85 3.42
N ILE A 115 7.84 -9.12 3.35
CA ILE A 115 7.28 -10.45 3.58
C ILE A 115 7.88 -11.48 2.60
N ILE A 116 7.97 -11.13 1.30
CA ILE A 116 8.56 -12.03 0.31
C ILE A 116 10.06 -12.24 0.54
N LEU A 117 10.81 -11.22 0.98
CA LEU A 117 12.21 -11.39 1.39
C LEU A 117 12.35 -12.42 2.53
N TRP A 118 11.49 -12.29 3.53
CA TRP A 118 11.48 -13.22 4.66
C TRP A 118 11.15 -14.64 4.23
N LEU A 119 10.10 -14.82 3.44
CA LEU A 119 9.72 -16.13 2.88
C LEU A 119 10.79 -16.70 1.95
N GLY A 120 11.55 -15.83 1.25
CA GLY A 120 12.68 -16.19 0.40
C GLY A 120 13.92 -16.67 1.16
N GLY A 121 13.92 -16.62 2.51
CA GLY A 121 15.00 -17.13 3.37
C GLY A 121 16.05 -16.09 3.76
N VAL A 122 15.74 -14.80 3.64
CA VAL A 122 16.60 -13.73 4.17
C VAL A 122 16.64 -13.80 5.69
N LYS A 123 17.84 -13.77 6.28
CA LYS A 123 18.04 -13.92 7.73
C LYS A 123 17.34 -12.80 8.49
N ILE A 124 16.61 -13.18 9.53
CA ILE A 124 15.84 -12.27 10.40
C ILE A 124 16.68 -11.12 10.97
N LYS A 125 17.97 -11.32 11.16
CA LYS A 125 18.90 -10.27 11.63
C LYS A 125 18.89 -9.01 10.77
N TYR A 126 18.71 -9.13 9.44
CA TYR A 126 18.66 -7.99 8.54
C TYR A 126 17.38 -7.17 8.75
N PHE A 127 16.27 -7.82 9.07
CA PHE A 127 15.02 -7.14 9.42
C PHE A 127 15.13 -6.39 10.74
N PHE A 128 15.77 -7.00 11.75
CA PHE A 128 16.05 -6.28 13.01
C PHE A 128 16.96 -5.07 12.81
N ILE A 129 18.02 -5.21 12.03
CA ILE A 129 18.92 -4.09 11.71
C ILE A 129 18.14 -2.99 10.96
N SER A 130 17.35 -3.36 9.94
CA SER A 130 16.51 -2.43 9.19
C SER A 130 15.50 -1.72 10.09
N PHE A 131 14.85 -2.45 11.00
CA PHE A 131 13.89 -1.89 11.94
C PHE A 131 14.54 -0.91 12.93
N ILE A 132 15.70 -1.27 13.49
CA ILE A 132 16.45 -0.37 14.39
C ILE A 132 16.90 0.90 13.62
N THR A 133 17.41 0.73 12.40
CA THR A 133 17.81 1.86 11.55
C THR A 133 16.62 2.77 11.26
N PHE A 134 15.46 2.19 10.97
CA PHE A 134 14.22 2.95 10.77
C PHE A 134 13.81 3.72 12.03
N LEU A 135 13.85 3.10 13.21
CA LEU A 135 13.55 3.80 14.47
C LEU A 135 14.49 4.97 14.74
N ILE A 136 15.80 4.79 14.48
CA ILE A 136 16.78 5.87 14.62
C ILE A 136 16.53 6.99 13.61
N SER A 137 16.06 6.66 12.40
CA SER A 137 15.75 7.65 11.35
C SER A 137 14.43 8.38 11.55
N LEU A 138 13.52 7.88 12.40
CA LEU A 138 12.19 8.49 12.63
C LEU A 138 12.23 9.99 12.96
N PRO A 139 13.09 10.49 13.88
CA PRO A 139 13.16 11.92 14.18
C PRO A 139 13.48 12.75 12.93
N PHE A 140 14.39 12.26 12.08
CA PHE A 140 14.74 12.92 10.82
C PHE A 140 13.57 12.87 9.82
N ILE A 141 12.93 11.70 9.66
CA ILE A 141 11.78 11.54 8.76
C ILE A 141 10.67 12.52 9.13
N ILE A 142 10.35 12.69 10.41
CA ILE A 142 9.30 13.61 10.89
C ILE A 142 9.60 15.07 10.48
N THR A 143 10.86 15.48 10.37
CA THR A 143 11.20 16.85 9.93
C THR A 143 10.87 17.08 8.47
N PHE A 144 10.96 16.04 7.62
CA PHE A 144 10.72 16.11 6.17
C PHE A 144 9.25 15.86 5.78
N LEU A 145 8.39 15.50 6.73
CA LEU A 145 6.96 15.32 6.45
C LEU A 145 6.30 16.63 6.07
N GLU A 146 5.45 16.57 5.05
CA GLU A 146 4.59 17.69 4.66
C GLU A 146 3.58 18.05 5.76
N PRO A 147 3.15 19.32 5.86
CA PRO A 147 2.23 19.76 6.92
C PRO A 147 0.95 18.91 7.00
N TYR A 148 0.37 18.50 5.87
CA TYR A 148 -0.82 17.65 5.84
C TYR A 148 -0.56 16.23 6.37
N GLN A 149 0.64 15.70 6.19
CA GLN A 149 1.04 14.37 6.72
C GLN A 149 1.20 14.43 8.23
N LYS A 150 1.83 15.48 8.73
CA LYS A 150 1.94 15.74 10.19
C LYS A 150 0.56 15.88 10.82
N LEU A 151 -0.33 16.64 10.17
CA LEU A 151 -1.70 16.81 10.63
C LEU A 151 -2.45 15.47 10.71
N ARG A 152 -2.32 14.61 9.70
CA ARG A 152 -2.93 13.27 9.72
C ARG A 152 -2.45 12.42 10.88
N ILE A 153 -1.15 12.43 11.19
CA ILE A 153 -0.59 11.70 12.32
C ILE A 153 -1.17 12.24 13.64
N LEU A 154 -1.19 13.55 13.79
CA LEU A 154 -1.74 14.20 14.99
C LEU A 154 -3.23 13.92 15.17
N THR A 155 -4.02 14.03 14.10
CA THR A 155 -5.46 13.73 14.13
C THR A 155 -5.74 12.25 14.38
N PHE A 156 -4.88 11.34 13.92
CA PHE A 156 -5.01 9.91 14.24
C PHE A 156 -4.76 9.64 15.73
N LEU A 157 -3.77 10.30 16.34
CA LEU A 157 -3.45 10.16 17.76
C LEU A 157 -4.49 10.84 18.67
N ASP A 158 -5.01 11.97 18.24
CA ASP A 158 -5.97 12.79 18.98
C ASP A 158 -7.03 13.37 18.01
N PRO A 159 -8.08 12.57 17.69
CA PRO A 159 -9.13 13.00 16.77
C PRO A 159 -9.93 14.22 17.27
N ASP A 160 -9.94 14.45 18.58
CA ASP A 160 -10.72 15.53 19.21
C ASP A 160 -10.13 16.92 18.93
N ARG A 161 -8.92 17.00 18.37
CA ARG A 161 -8.31 18.28 17.95
C ARG A 161 -9.00 18.91 16.74
N ASP A 162 -9.59 18.11 15.87
CA ASP A 162 -10.30 18.59 14.67
C ASP A 162 -11.62 17.82 14.51
N PRO A 163 -12.59 18.04 15.41
CA PRO A 163 -13.83 17.27 15.46
C PRO A 163 -14.78 17.55 14.29
N LEU A 164 -14.54 18.62 13.50
CA LEU A 164 -15.36 18.97 12.33
C LEU A 164 -14.65 18.71 10.99
N GLY A 165 -13.34 18.43 11.01
CA GLY A 165 -12.55 18.14 9.81
C GLY A 165 -12.13 16.67 9.72
N ALA A 166 -10.83 16.43 9.62
CA ALA A 166 -10.29 15.08 9.46
C ALA A 166 -10.58 14.14 10.65
N GLY A 167 -10.71 14.68 11.88
CA GLY A 167 -11.10 13.93 13.08
C GLY A 167 -12.54 13.45 13.04
N TYR A 168 -13.44 14.18 12.37
CA TYR A 168 -14.85 13.81 12.24
C TYR A 168 -15.03 12.39 11.66
N GLN A 169 -14.33 12.10 10.59
CA GLN A 169 -14.41 10.79 9.93
C GLN A 169 -13.97 9.66 10.86
N ILE A 170 -12.90 9.87 11.63
CA ILE A 170 -12.39 8.90 12.62
C ILE A 170 -13.39 8.67 13.74
N ILE A 171 -13.98 9.75 14.26
CA ILE A 171 -14.99 9.68 15.33
C ILE A 171 -16.23 8.94 14.83
N GLN A 172 -16.76 9.30 13.66
CA GLN A 172 -17.94 8.66 13.07
C GLN A 172 -17.71 7.18 12.74
N SER A 173 -16.52 6.82 12.26
CA SER A 173 -16.18 5.40 12.03
C SER A 173 -16.09 4.60 13.33
N LYS A 174 -15.52 5.17 14.41
CA LYS A 174 -15.54 4.55 15.74
C LYS A 174 -16.95 4.35 16.26
N ILE A 175 -17.86 5.33 16.06
CA ILE A 175 -19.28 5.22 16.44
C ILE A 175 -19.95 4.12 15.60
N ALA A 176 -19.68 4.05 14.27
CA ALA A 176 -20.23 3.03 13.39
C ALA A 176 -19.86 1.62 13.88
N ILE A 177 -18.58 1.36 14.08
CA ILE A 177 -18.06 0.07 14.56
C ILE A 177 -18.58 -0.23 15.97
N GLY A 178 -18.47 0.69 16.89
CA GLY A 178 -18.90 0.50 18.28
C GLY A 178 -20.40 0.24 18.43
N SER A 179 -21.23 0.92 17.60
CA SER A 179 -22.68 0.72 17.62
C SER A 179 -23.15 -0.61 16.98
N GLY A 180 -22.31 -1.24 16.16
CA GLY A 180 -22.59 -2.54 15.54
C GLY A 180 -22.34 -3.74 16.47
N GLY A 181 -21.46 -3.60 17.48
CA GLY A 181 -21.07 -4.72 18.35
C GLY A 181 -20.51 -5.91 17.55
N PHE A 182 -20.65 -7.12 18.08
CA PHE A 182 -20.16 -8.33 17.42
C PHE A 182 -20.99 -8.82 16.24
N SER A 183 -22.30 -8.56 16.26
CA SER A 183 -23.25 -9.11 15.28
C SER A 183 -23.66 -8.10 14.20
N GLY A 184 -23.25 -6.85 14.33
CA GLY A 184 -23.72 -5.76 13.48
C GLY A 184 -25.19 -5.39 13.77
N LYS A 185 -25.67 -4.32 13.12
CA LYS A 185 -27.09 -3.87 13.25
C LYS A 185 -28.05 -4.57 12.29
N GLY A 186 -27.56 -5.41 11.39
CA GLY A 186 -28.32 -6.03 10.33
C GLY A 186 -28.10 -5.37 8.96
N PHE A 187 -28.50 -6.09 7.90
CA PHE A 187 -28.32 -5.62 6.53
C PHE A 187 -29.05 -4.30 6.28
N LEU A 188 -28.38 -3.27 5.80
CA LEU A 188 -28.89 -1.92 5.56
C LEU A 188 -29.44 -1.16 6.78
N GLN A 189 -29.17 -1.61 8.02
CA GLN A 189 -29.64 -0.94 9.23
C GLN A 189 -28.58 -0.07 9.92
N GLY A 190 -27.43 0.11 9.29
CA GLY A 190 -26.35 0.97 9.79
C GLY A 190 -26.69 2.46 9.71
N THR A 191 -26.92 3.10 10.85
CA THR A 191 -27.33 4.51 10.91
C THR A 191 -26.29 5.45 10.34
N GLN A 192 -24.99 5.21 10.56
CA GLN A 192 -23.89 6.07 10.10
C GLN A 192 -23.74 6.03 8.57
N SER A 193 -23.94 4.86 7.98
CA SER A 193 -23.90 4.67 6.53
C SER A 193 -25.16 5.22 5.83
N TYR A 194 -26.34 5.11 6.47
CA TYR A 194 -27.59 5.56 5.91
C TYR A 194 -27.74 7.09 5.92
N LEU A 195 -27.23 7.74 6.97
CA LEU A 195 -27.30 9.20 7.13
C LEU A 195 -26.16 9.96 6.43
N ASP A 196 -25.33 9.27 5.64
CA ASP A 196 -24.21 9.85 4.88
C ASP A 196 -23.20 10.63 5.74
N PHE A 197 -23.03 10.25 7.01
CA PHE A 197 -22.02 10.84 7.87
C PHE A 197 -20.58 10.47 7.46
N LEU A 198 -20.42 9.42 6.66
CA LEU A 198 -19.14 8.97 6.11
C LEU A 198 -19.12 9.19 4.61
N PRO A 199 -18.30 10.12 4.09
CA PRO A 199 -18.29 10.48 2.67
C PRO A 199 -17.84 9.33 1.75
N GLU A 200 -16.92 8.45 2.22
CA GLU A 200 -16.35 7.35 1.43
C GLU A 200 -16.84 5.97 1.94
N LYS A 201 -18.15 5.88 2.23
CA LYS A 201 -18.79 4.68 2.80
C LYS A 201 -18.67 3.43 1.92
N HIS A 202 -18.43 3.59 0.61
CA HIS A 202 -18.36 2.47 -0.33
C HIS A 202 -16.95 1.89 -0.51
N THR A 203 -15.92 2.60 -0.07
CA THR A 203 -14.50 2.22 -0.25
C THR A 203 -13.78 2.08 1.07
N ASP A 204 -13.72 3.14 1.85
CA ASP A 204 -12.86 3.22 3.03
C ASP A 204 -13.55 2.78 4.32
N PHE A 205 -14.89 2.80 4.35
CA PHE A 205 -15.71 2.50 5.55
C PHE A 205 -16.81 1.47 5.23
N ILE A 206 -16.38 0.27 4.78
CA ILE A 206 -17.30 -0.83 4.47
C ILE A 206 -17.62 -1.61 5.77
N PHE A 207 -18.43 -1.07 6.64
CA PHE A 207 -18.94 -1.77 7.83
C PHE A 207 -20.39 -1.46 8.14
#